data_7814f5df0bfdfeedbef18a3a5b446dc7
#
_entry.id   7814f5df0bfdfeedbef18a3a5b446dc7
#
_cell.length_a   1.000
_cell.length_b   1.000
_cell.length_c   1.000
_cell.angle_alpha   90.00
_cell.angle_beta   90.00
_cell.angle_gamma   90.00
#
_symmetry.space_group_name_H-M   'P 1'
#
loop_
_entity.id
_entity.type
_entity.pdbx_description
1 polymer ?
#
loop_
_entity_poly.entity_id
_entity_poly.type
_entity_poly.pdbx_seq_one_letter_code
_entity_poly.pdbx_strand_id
1 'polypeptide(L)'
;MLAAALVWASIRFGGVTGGRAFLFALITACLIAVCLWRLWLWRKHHRLADILVVLGCGALAHIIAIAGIVAGASTIHISSRLAAEIKRLPNQPAVISLVGYHEPSAVFHLGRDILLLNADEAAVFMADSKDGLAVVEKSEREVFMGLADKLGLNLVSSARISGFTISRGRDIELILYQRSNL
;
A
#
# COMPACT_ATOMS: atom_id res chain seq x y z
N MET A 1 16.02 20.36 -2.88
CA MET A 1 15.13 19.74 -1.88
C MET A 1 14.12 18.77 -2.52
N LEU A 2 13.35 19.16 -3.54
CA LEU A 2 12.33 18.27 -4.15
C LEU A 2 12.91 16.93 -4.66
N ALA A 3 14.03 16.94 -5.40
CA ALA A 3 14.66 15.72 -5.91
C ALA A 3 15.09 14.76 -4.79
N ALA A 4 15.64 15.29 -3.69
CA ALA A 4 16.02 14.50 -2.53
C ALA A 4 14.79 13.88 -1.84
N ALA A 5 13.68 14.62 -1.76
CA ALA A 5 12.42 14.12 -1.22
C ALA A 5 11.84 12.97 -2.07
N LEU A 6 11.91 13.07 -3.41
CA LEU A 6 11.46 12.01 -4.33
C LEU A 6 12.32 10.75 -4.20
N VAL A 7 13.63 10.89 -4.10
CA VAL A 7 14.55 9.77 -3.89
C VAL A 7 14.28 9.11 -2.53
N TRP A 8 14.14 9.92 -1.47
CA TRP A 8 13.80 9.41 -0.14
C TRP A 8 12.46 8.66 -0.14
N ALA A 9 11.42 9.24 -0.75
CA ALA A 9 10.10 8.61 -0.84
C ALA A 9 10.16 7.27 -1.60
N SER A 10 10.94 7.19 -2.70
CA SER A 10 11.08 5.94 -3.45
C SER A 10 11.79 4.84 -2.66
N ILE A 11 12.75 5.18 -1.81
CA ILE A 11 13.43 4.24 -0.91
C ILE A 11 12.49 3.82 0.22
N ARG A 12 11.78 4.77 0.82
CA ARG A 12 10.91 4.52 1.99
C ARG A 12 9.66 3.72 1.64
N PHE A 13 9.05 3.96 0.48
CA PHE A 13 7.76 3.40 0.09
C PHE A 13 7.82 2.41 -1.08
N GLY A 14 8.97 2.22 -1.70
CA GLY A 14 9.14 1.37 -2.87
C GLY A 14 8.93 -0.13 -2.63
N GLY A 15 9.12 -0.60 -1.40
CA GLY A 15 8.97 -2.02 -1.06
C GLY A 15 9.73 -2.94 -2.03
N VAL A 16 9.08 -4.02 -2.51
CA VAL A 16 9.67 -5.00 -3.45
C VAL A 16 10.00 -4.36 -4.81
N THR A 17 9.31 -3.29 -5.20
CA THR A 17 9.52 -2.56 -6.46
C THR A 17 10.45 -1.36 -6.29
N GLY A 18 11.09 -1.22 -5.12
CA GLY A 18 11.93 -0.06 -4.76
C GLY A 18 13.00 0.29 -5.78
N GLY A 19 13.60 -0.70 -6.44
CA GLY A 19 14.60 -0.48 -7.50
C GLY A 19 14.03 0.28 -8.70
N ARG A 20 12.81 -0.04 -9.13
CA ARG A 20 12.14 0.67 -10.23
C ARG A 20 11.74 2.08 -9.83
N ALA A 21 11.14 2.25 -8.64
CA ALA A 21 10.77 3.55 -8.12
C ALA A 21 12.00 4.47 -7.95
N PHE A 22 13.13 3.92 -7.49
CA PHE A 22 14.39 4.63 -7.40
C PHE A 22 14.91 5.11 -8.78
N LEU A 23 14.82 4.26 -9.81
CA LEU A 23 15.21 4.61 -11.18
C LEU A 23 14.34 5.75 -11.73
N PHE A 24 13.02 5.71 -11.54
CA PHE A 24 12.12 6.79 -11.92
C PHE A 24 12.41 8.09 -11.14
N ALA A 25 12.73 8.00 -9.85
CA ALA A 25 13.14 9.15 -9.05
C ALA A 25 14.42 9.80 -9.58
N LEU A 26 15.42 8.99 -9.97
CA LEU A 26 16.65 9.47 -10.55
C LEU A 26 16.42 10.19 -11.89
N ILE A 27 15.64 9.58 -12.79
CA ILE A 27 15.27 10.21 -14.08
C ILE A 27 14.54 11.53 -13.85
N THR A 28 13.58 11.58 -12.92
CA THR A 28 12.87 12.79 -12.56
C THR A 28 13.81 13.86 -12.02
N ALA A 29 14.77 13.50 -11.17
CA ALA A 29 15.77 14.41 -10.64
C ALA A 29 16.67 14.99 -11.75
N CYS A 30 17.10 14.17 -12.72
CA CYS A 30 17.85 14.62 -13.89
C CYS A 30 17.06 15.62 -14.76
N LEU A 31 15.76 15.34 -15.00
CA LEU A 31 14.90 16.25 -15.76
C LEU A 31 14.73 17.59 -15.04
N ILE A 32 14.54 17.58 -13.72
CA ILE A 32 14.49 18.81 -12.91
C ILE A 32 15.82 19.59 -13.03
N ALA A 33 16.96 18.91 -12.95
CA ALA A 33 18.27 19.56 -13.12
C ALA A 33 18.42 20.21 -14.50
N VAL A 34 17.96 19.55 -15.57
CA VAL A 34 17.92 20.11 -16.93
C VAL A 34 17.01 21.35 -16.98
N CYS A 35 15.82 21.29 -16.36
CA CYS A 35 14.93 22.44 -16.28
C CYS A 35 15.59 23.65 -15.61
N LEU A 36 16.24 23.45 -14.46
CA LEU A 36 16.95 24.51 -13.72
C LEU A 36 18.09 25.11 -14.54
N TRP A 37 18.87 24.25 -15.22
CA TRP A 37 19.95 24.70 -16.08
C TRP A 37 19.43 25.52 -17.28
N ARG A 38 18.34 25.07 -17.93
CA ARG A 38 17.70 25.78 -19.04
C ARG A 38 17.10 27.12 -18.61
N LEU A 39 16.47 27.18 -17.43
CA LEU A 39 15.99 28.45 -16.86
C LEU A 39 17.14 29.43 -16.61
N TRP A 40 18.31 28.97 -16.15
CA TRP A 40 19.48 29.79 -15.96
C TRP A 40 20.02 30.33 -17.30
N LEU A 41 20.05 29.50 -18.37
CA LEU A 41 20.42 29.91 -19.71
C LEU A 41 19.44 30.94 -20.29
N TRP A 42 18.15 30.70 -20.09
CA TRP A 42 17.09 31.62 -20.53
C TRP A 42 17.26 33.01 -19.89
N ARG A 43 17.57 33.08 -18.62
CA ARG A 43 17.85 34.37 -17.94
C ARG A 43 19.02 35.13 -18.58
N LYS A 44 19.95 34.43 -19.22
CA LYS A 44 21.12 35.08 -19.92
C LYS A 44 20.80 35.44 -21.36
N HIS A 45 20.07 34.59 -22.08
CA HIS A 45 19.93 34.67 -23.54
C HIS A 45 18.50 34.92 -24.03
N HIS A 46 17.49 34.82 -23.17
CA HIS A 46 16.06 35.02 -23.48
C HIS A 46 15.55 34.26 -24.71
N ARG A 47 16.05 33.02 -24.94
CA ARG A 47 15.63 32.17 -26.06
C ARG A 47 14.33 31.46 -25.76
N LEU A 48 13.33 31.56 -26.64
CA LEU A 48 12.06 30.85 -26.53
C LEU A 48 12.25 29.33 -26.46
N ALA A 49 13.27 28.78 -27.16
CA ALA A 49 13.60 27.36 -27.12
C ALA A 49 13.90 26.85 -25.69
N ASP A 50 14.53 27.68 -24.84
CA ASP A 50 14.83 27.28 -23.46
C ASP A 50 13.53 27.14 -22.63
N ILE A 51 12.54 28.00 -22.86
CA ILE A 51 11.22 27.89 -22.21
C ILE A 51 10.51 26.61 -22.65
N LEU A 52 10.49 26.32 -23.96
CA LEU A 52 9.84 25.12 -24.50
C LEU A 52 10.46 23.83 -23.92
N VAL A 53 11.79 23.81 -23.79
CA VAL A 53 12.49 22.68 -23.13
C VAL A 53 12.10 22.56 -21.67
N VAL A 54 12.01 23.67 -20.93
CA VAL A 54 11.59 23.65 -19.51
C VAL A 54 10.17 23.10 -19.37
N LEU A 55 9.25 23.56 -20.21
CA LEU A 55 7.85 23.09 -20.19
C LEU A 55 7.77 21.58 -20.53
N GLY A 56 8.46 21.13 -21.58
CA GLY A 56 8.48 19.73 -22.00
C GLY A 56 9.12 18.80 -20.95
N CYS A 57 10.30 19.14 -20.45
CA CYS A 57 10.97 18.36 -19.41
C CYS A 57 10.21 18.39 -18.10
N GLY A 58 9.58 19.52 -17.73
CA GLY A 58 8.75 19.63 -16.55
C GLY A 58 7.51 18.76 -16.62
N ALA A 59 6.80 18.76 -17.74
CA ALA A 59 5.64 17.89 -17.97
C ALA A 59 6.05 16.41 -17.92
N LEU A 60 7.15 16.04 -18.59
CA LEU A 60 7.66 14.68 -18.59
C LEU A 60 8.08 14.23 -17.17
N ALA A 61 8.74 15.10 -16.41
CA ALA A 61 9.10 14.82 -15.02
C ALA A 61 7.87 14.54 -14.15
N HIS A 62 6.77 15.29 -14.33
CA HIS A 62 5.50 15.05 -13.62
C HIS A 62 4.88 13.70 -13.99
N ILE A 63 4.82 13.37 -15.27
CA ILE A 63 4.29 12.08 -15.74
C ILE A 63 5.10 10.92 -15.15
N ILE A 64 6.44 11.00 -15.19
CA ILE A 64 7.33 9.96 -14.65
C ILE A 64 7.17 9.86 -13.13
N ALA A 65 7.07 11.00 -12.41
CA ALA A 65 6.88 10.99 -10.96
C ALA A 65 5.56 10.31 -10.57
N ILE A 66 4.45 10.63 -11.24
CA ILE A 66 3.14 10.04 -10.94
C ILE A 66 3.11 8.57 -11.37
N ALA A 67 3.43 8.26 -12.61
CA ALA A 67 3.31 6.91 -13.15
C ALA A 67 4.39 5.95 -12.63
N GLY A 68 5.58 6.44 -12.33
CA GLY A 68 6.70 5.60 -11.90
C GLY A 68 6.86 5.53 -10.39
N ILE A 69 6.90 6.67 -9.70
CA ILE A 69 7.20 6.72 -8.27
C ILE A 69 5.96 6.38 -7.44
N VAL A 70 4.82 7.04 -7.72
CA VAL A 70 3.58 6.83 -6.95
C VAL A 70 3.02 5.43 -7.20
N ALA A 71 2.92 5.03 -8.47
CA ALA A 71 2.44 3.68 -8.81
C ALA A 71 3.40 2.58 -8.34
N GLY A 72 4.72 2.87 -8.27
CA GLY A 72 5.74 1.94 -7.79
C GLY A 72 5.84 1.85 -6.26
N ALA A 73 5.16 2.71 -5.51
CA ALA A 73 5.19 2.73 -4.04
C ALA A 73 4.31 1.61 -3.44
N SER A 74 4.74 0.36 -3.60
CA SER A 74 3.95 -0.83 -3.23
C SER A 74 3.54 -0.88 -1.75
N THR A 75 4.30 -0.24 -0.86
CA THR A 75 4.00 -0.22 0.57
C THR A 75 2.76 0.59 0.94
N ILE A 76 2.34 1.54 0.09
CA ILE A 76 1.12 2.32 0.30
C ILE A 76 -0.12 1.65 -0.33
N HIS A 77 0.06 0.66 -1.19
CA HIS A 77 -1.02 -0.08 -1.85
C HIS A 77 -1.41 -1.35 -1.08
N ILE A 78 -1.66 -1.21 0.24
CA ILE A 78 -1.94 -2.34 1.13
C ILE A 78 -3.18 -3.10 0.69
N SER A 79 -4.28 -2.38 0.39
CA SER A 79 -5.57 -2.99 0.02
C SER A 79 -5.48 -3.85 -1.24
N SER A 80 -4.75 -3.42 -2.27
CA SER A 80 -4.55 -4.19 -3.49
C SER A 80 -3.68 -5.44 -3.25
N ARG A 81 -2.65 -5.31 -2.39
CA ARG A 81 -1.81 -6.43 -1.97
C ARG A 81 -2.59 -7.43 -1.13
N LEU A 82 -3.44 -6.94 -0.22
CA LEU A 82 -4.35 -7.77 0.56
C LEU A 82 -5.27 -8.57 -0.35
N ALA A 83 -5.91 -7.92 -1.33
CA ALA A 83 -6.76 -8.61 -2.30
C ALA A 83 -5.99 -9.65 -3.13
N ALA A 84 -4.74 -9.34 -3.52
CA ALA A 84 -3.88 -10.28 -4.24
C ALA A 84 -3.50 -11.50 -3.39
N GLU A 85 -3.19 -11.32 -2.11
CA GLU A 85 -2.88 -12.43 -1.20
C GLU A 85 -4.12 -13.29 -0.92
N ILE A 86 -5.29 -12.70 -0.71
CA ILE A 86 -6.53 -13.45 -0.52
C ILE A 86 -6.83 -14.31 -1.76
N LYS A 87 -6.65 -13.77 -2.96
CA LYS A 87 -6.82 -14.54 -4.22
C LYS A 87 -5.84 -15.70 -4.38
N ARG A 88 -4.72 -15.69 -3.67
CA ARG A 88 -3.73 -16.79 -3.68
C ARG A 88 -4.02 -17.89 -2.68
N LEU A 89 -4.94 -17.66 -1.75
CA LEU A 89 -5.32 -18.67 -0.78
C LEU A 89 -5.88 -19.91 -1.49
N PRO A 90 -5.48 -21.12 -1.09
CA PRO A 90 -5.96 -22.35 -1.72
C PRO A 90 -7.48 -22.52 -1.56
N ASN A 91 -8.02 -22.11 -0.42
CA ASN A 91 -9.45 -22.08 -0.16
C ASN A 91 -9.91 -20.62 -0.13
N GLN A 92 -10.77 -20.25 -1.08
CA GLN A 92 -11.32 -18.90 -1.13
C GLN A 92 -12.34 -18.71 0.00
N PRO A 93 -12.19 -17.66 0.82
CA PRO A 93 -13.14 -17.40 1.90
C PRO A 93 -14.48 -16.97 1.34
N ALA A 94 -15.57 -17.47 1.94
CA ALA A 94 -16.93 -17.04 1.59
C ALA A 94 -17.21 -15.62 2.10
N VAL A 95 -16.71 -15.27 3.28
CA VAL A 95 -16.87 -13.96 3.91
C VAL A 95 -15.55 -13.53 4.54
N ILE A 96 -15.22 -12.24 4.44
CA ILE A 96 -14.01 -11.65 4.98
C ILE A 96 -14.37 -10.64 6.08
N SER A 97 -13.78 -10.78 7.26
CA SER A 97 -13.84 -9.76 8.30
C SER A 97 -12.55 -8.93 8.32
N LEU A 98 -12.69 -7.60 8.43
CA LEU A 98 -11.58 -6.65 8.60
C LEU A 98 -11.63 -6.09 10.02
N VAL A 99 -10.53 -6.24 10.76
CA VAL A 99 -10.39 -5.80 12.15
C VAL A 99 -9.27 -4.75 12.24
N GLY A 100 -9.62 -3.55 12.70
CA GLY A 100 -8.69 -2.44 12.84
C GLY A 100 -8.32 -1.72 11.53
N TYR A 101 -8.51 -2.34 10.38
CA TYR A 101 -8.20 -1.79 9.05
C TYR A 101 -9.48 -1.52 8.25
N HIS A 102 -10.02 -0.32 8.37
CA HIS A 102 -11.31 0.08 7.75
C HIS A 102 -11.09 1.10 6.62
N GLU A 103 -10.16 0.81 5.70
CA GLU A 103 -9.89 1.68 4.56
C GLU A 103 -10.91 1.45 3.44
N PRO A 104 -11.51 2.52 2.86
CA PRO A 104 -12.44 2.38 1.73
C PRO A 104 -11.85 1.62 0.54
N SER A 105 -10.55 1.76 0.32
CA SER A 105 -9.82 1.02 -0.71
C SER A 105 -9.84 -0.49 -0.50
N ALA A 106 -9.88 -0.97 0.74
CA ALA A 106 -10.00 -2.40 1.04
C ALA A 106 -11.37 -2.92 0.59
N VAL A 107 -12.44 -2.22 0.93
CA VAL A 107 -13.80 -2.56 0.50
C VAL A 107 -13.91 -2.58 -1.04
N PHE A 108 -13.30 -1.59 -1.71
CA PHE A 108 -13.30 -1.54 -3.18
C PHE A 108 -12.58 -2.73 -3.83
N HIS A 109 -11.44 -3.14 -3.29
CA HIS A 109 -10.64 -4.23 -3.87
C HIS A 109 -11.13 -5.64 -3.51
N LEU A 110 -11.75 -5.80 -2.34
CA LEU A 110 -12.20 -7.10 -1.84
C LEU A 110 -13.64 -7.44 -2.22
N GLY A 111 -14.47 -6.44 -2.55
CA GLY A 111 -15.85 -6.66 -2.99
C GLY A 111 -16.90 -6.42 -1.90
N ARG A 112 -18.08 -7.06 -2.04
CA ARG A 112 -19.25 -6.76 -1.20
C ARG A 112 -19.38 -7.60 0.07
N ASP A 113 -18.76 -8.77 0.11
CA ASP A 113 -18.92 -9.72 1.22
C ASP A 113 -17.87 -9.48 2.30
N ILE A 114 -17.82 -8.24 2.81
CA ILE A 114 -16.87 -7.81 3.82
C ILE A 114 -17.60 -7.31 5.04
N LEU A 115 -17.19 -7.80 6.19
CA LEU A 115 -17.63 -7.35 7.50
C LEU A 115 -16.55 -6.47 8.13
N LEU A 116 -16.91 -5.26 8.51
CA LEU A 116 -16.05 -4.37 9.30
C LEU A 116 -16.39 -4.61 10.76
N LEU A 117 -15.54 -5.34 11.46
CA LEU A 117 -15.79 -5.81 12.81
C LEU A 117 -14.71 -5.29 13.77
N ASN A 118 -15.04 -5.22 15.05
CA ASN A 118 -14.05 -5.12 16.11
C ASN A 118 -13.42 -6.51 16.39
N ALA A 119 -12.41 -6.56 17.25
CA ALA A 119 -11.69 -7.80 17.53
C ALA A 119 -12.58 -8.90 18.14
N ASP A 120 -13.49 -8.51 19.04
CA ASP A 120 -14.39 -9.44 19.73
C ASP A 120 -15.43 -10.01 18.76
N GLU A 121 -16.07 -9.16 17.97
CA GLU A 121 -17.05 -9.55 16.95
C GLU A 121 -16.44 -10.47 15.90
N ALA A 122 -15.20 -10.19 15.51
CA ALA A 122 -14.48 -11.03 14.54
C ALA A 122 -14.14 -12.41 15.08
N ALA A 123 -13.82 -12.54 16.37
CA ALA A 123 -13.60 -13.85 16.99
C ALA A 123 -14.90 -14.67 17.03
N VAL A 124 -16.04 -14.04 17.36
CA VAL A 124 -17.36 -14.69 17.31
C VAL A 124 -17.71 -15.09 15.87
N PHE A 125 -17.51 -14.18 14.90
CA PHE A 125 -17.70 -14.49 13.48
C PHE A 125 -16.90 -15.70 13.04
N MET A 126 -15.64 -15.81 13.47
CA MET A 126 -14.79 -16.95 13.15
C MET A 126 -15.24 -18.25 13.84
N ALA A 127 -15.96 -18.17 14.97
CA ALA A 127 -16.56 -19.34 15.59
C ALA A 127 -17.74 -19.88 14.78
N ASP A 128 -18.55 -18.99 14.23
CA ASP A 128 -19.77 -19.33 13.48
C ASP A 128 -19.47 -19.70 12.01
N SER A 129 -18.40 -19.13 11.43
CA SER A 129 -18.05 -19.34 10.03
C SER A 129 -16.90 -20.33 9.88
N LYS A 130 -17.13 -21.46 9.18
CA LYS A 130 -16.07 -22.41 8.86
C LYS A 130 -15.12 -21.92 7.76
N ASP A 131 -15.66 -21.22 6.78
CA ASP A 131 -14.95 -20.71 5.60
C ASP A 131 -14.69 -19.19 5.68
N GLY A 132 -14.71 -18.65 6.90
CA GLY A 132 -14.41 -17.25 7.17
C GLY A 132 -12.91 -16.95 7.14
N LEU A 133 -12.58 -15.72 6.75
CA LEU A 133 -11.24 -15.15 6.85
C LEU A 133 -11.29 -13.92 7.75
N ALA A 134 -10.45 -13.89 8.78
CA ALA A 134 -10.23 -12.69 9.58
C ALA A 134 -8.92 -12.01 9.19
N VAL A 135 -9.00 -10.76 8.75
CA VAL A 135 -7.84 -9.89 8.50
C VAL A 135 -7.71 -8.94 9.67
N VAL A 136 -6.72 -9.18 10.51
CA VAL A 136 -6.55 -8.50 11.79
C VAL A 136 -5.34 -7.59 11.76
N GLU A 137 -5.52 -6.29 12.08
CA GLU A 137 -4.40 -5.39 12.32
C GLU A 137 -3.64 -5.84 13.58
N LYS A 138 -2.33 -5.78 13.53
CA LYS A 138 -1.45 -6.24 14.62
C LYS A 138 -1.79 -5.64 16.00
N SER A 139 -2.27 -4.40 16.03
CA SER A 139 -2.72 -3.72 17.25
C SER A 139 -3.92 -4.41 17.92
N GLU A 140 -4.79 -5.05 17.12
CA GLU A 140 -6.01 -5.72 17.58
C GLU A 140 -5.78 -7.23 17.86
N ARG A 141 -4.58 -7.72 17.54
CA ARG A 141 -4.28 -9.16 17.57
C ARG A 141 -4.47 -9.79 18.95
N GLU A 142 -4.02 -9.11 20.02
CA GLU A 142 -4.07 -9.67 21.37
C GLU A 142 -5.51 -9.89 21.84
N VAL A 143 -6.38 -8.91 21.59
CA VAL A 143 -7.81 -8.99 21.92
C VAL A 143 -8.49 -10.09 21.12
N PHE A 144 -8.26 -10.10 19.79
CA PHE A 144 -8.81 -11.11 18.89
C PHE A 144 -8.40 -12.53 19.28
N MET A 145 -7.10 -12.78 19.46
CA MET A 145 -6.60 -14.12 19.82
C MET A 145 -7.04 -14.55 21.22
N GLY A 146 -7.07 -13.62 22.19
CA GLY A 146 -7.50 -13.92 23.55
C GLY A 146 -8.96 -14.38 23.63
N LEU A 147 -9.86 -13.87 22.76
CA LEU A 147 -11.22 -14.35 22.67
C LEU A 147 -11.30 -15.63 21.82
N ALA A 148 -10.57 -15.72 20.73
CA ALA A 148 -10.50 -16.93 19.91
C ALA A 148 -10.07 -18.15 20.73
N ASP A 149 -9.08 -18.00 21.60
CA ASP A 149 -8.61 -19.04 22.50
C ASP A 149 -9.70 -19.46 23.51
N LYS A 150 -10.45 -18.49 24.08
CA LYS A 150 -11.58 -18.76 24.98
C LYS A 150 -12.73 -19.52 24.28
N LEU A 151 -12.92 -19.28 22.99
CA LEU A 151 -13.90 -19.97 22.15
C LEU A 151 -13.38 -21.32 21.61
N GLY A 152 -12.16 -21.71 21.95
CA GLY A 152 -11.56 -22.97 21.52
C GLY A 152 -11.25 -23.01 20.01
N LEU A 153 -11.01 -21.87 19.39
CA LEU A 153 -10.75 -21.77 17.95
C LEU A 153 -9.30 -22.12 17.63
N ASN A 154 -9.09 -23.09 16.76
CA ASN A 154 -7.79 -23.33 16.15
C ASN A 154 -7.61 -22.45 14.91
N LEU A 155 -6.91 -21.32 15.07
CA LEU A 155 -6.64 -20.36 14.01
C LEU A 155 -5.19 -20.47 13.53
N VAL A 156 -5.03 -20.48 12.19
CA VAL A 156 -3.71 -20.49 11.53
C VAL A 156 -3.54 -19.19 10.78
N SER A 157 -2.36 -18.58 10.92
CA SER A 157 -2.02 -17.40 10.12
C SER A 157 -1.59 -17.84 8.73
N SER A 158 -2.38 -17.46 7.71
CA SER A 158 -2.12 -17.82 6.30
C SER A 158 -1.14 -16.86 5.62
N ALA A 159 -1.17 -15.58 5.97
CA ALA A 159 -0.29 -14.56 5.41
C ALA A 159 -0.13 -13.35 6.33
N ARG A 160 0.93 -12.55 6.07
CA ARG A 160 1.17 -11.26 6.73
C ARG A 160 1.51 -10.22 5.69
N ILE A 161 0.93 -9.03 5.84
CA ILE A 161 1.10 -7.91 4.91
C ILE A 161 1.47 -6.68 5.72
N SER A 162 2.67 -6.16 5.49
CA SER A 162 3.12 -4.91 6.10
C SER A 162 3.06 -3.78 5.09
N GLY A 163 2.74 -2.58 5.53
CA GLY A 163 2.72 -1.41 4.68
C GLY A 163 2.48 -0.12 5.46
N PHE A 164 2.33 0.97 4.73
CA PHE A 164 2.12 2.30 5.30
C PHE A 164 0.72 2.81 4.96
N THR A 165 -0.06 3.15 5.97
CA THR A 165 -1.40 3.72 5.81
C THR A 165 -1.32 5.23 5.72
N ILE A 166 -1.66 5.80 4.56
CA ILE A 166 -1.59 7.24 4.32
C ILE A 166 -2.59 7.98 5.22
N SER A 167 -3.81 7.45 5.39
CA SER A 167 -4.88 8.06 6.19
C SER A 167 -4.51 8.25 7.67
N ARG A 168 -3.68 7.35 8.21
CA ARG A 168 -3.24 7.37 9.61
C ARG A 168 -1.78 7.80 9.79
N GLY A 169 -1.01 7.93 8.70
CA GLY A 169 0.40 8.33 8.74
C GLY A 169 1.32 7.35 9.46
N ARG A 170 0.97 6.04 9.52
CA ARG A 170 1.72 5.02 10.26
C ARG A 170 1.92 3.73 9.47
N ASP A 171 2.96 2.99 9.87
CA ASP A 171 3.15 1.61 9.40
C ASP A 171 2.12 0.71 10.08
N ILE A 172 1.55 -0.23 9.31
CA ILE A 172 0.63 -1.25 9.80
C ILE A 172 1.06 -2.64 9.32
N GLU A 173 0.63 -3.65 10.08
CA GLU A 173 0.80 -5.05 9.72
C GLU A 173 -0.57 -5.72 9.82
N LEU A 174 -1.02 -6.32 8.72
CA LEU A 174 -2.24 -7.11 8.64
C LEU A 174 -1.88 -8.59 8.66
N ILE A 175 -2.58 -9.36 9.47
CA ILE A 175 -2.40 -10.80 9.61
C ILE A 175 -3.72 -11.48 9.22
N LEU A 176 -3.63 -12.45 8.31
CA LEU A 176 -4.77 -13.20 7.81
C LEU A 176 -4.91 -14.49 8.62
N TYR A 177 -6.07 -14.71 9.24
CA TYR A 177 -6.38 -15.90 10.02
C TYR A 177 -7.50 -16.71 9.38
N GLN A 178 -7.29 -18.01 9.27
CA GLN A 178 -8.27 -19.02 8.86
C GLN A 178 -8.39 -20.09 9.92
N ARG A 179 -9.51 -20.81 9.98
CA ARG A 179 -9.64 -21.99 10.83
C ARG A 179 -8.75 -23.11 10.29
N SER A 180 -8.05 -23.79 11.20
CA SER A 180 -7.36 -25.03 10.85
C SER A 180 -8.41 -26.10 10.55
N ASN A 181 -8.40 -26.64 9.34
CA ASN A 181 -9.16 -27.84 8.98
C ASN A 181 -8.35 -29.05 9.48
N LEU A 182 -8.41 -29.32 10.79
CA LEU A 182 -7.99 -30.61 11.36
C LEU A 182 -9.17 -31.55 11.39
#